data_2bd488ed4e04fd842a72d011a0426b5d
#
_entry.id   2bd488ed4e04fd842a72d011a0426b5d
#
_cell.length_a   1.000
_cell.length_b   1.000
_cell.length_c   1.000
_cell.angle_alpha   90.00
_cell.angle_beta   90.00
_cell.angle_gamma   90.00
#
_symmetry.space_group_name_H-M   'P 1'
#
loop_
_entity.id
_entity.type
_entity.pdbx_description
1 polymer ?
#
loop_
_entity_poly.entity_id
_entity_poly.type
_entity_poly.pdbx_seq_one_letter_code
_entity_poly.pdbx_strand_id
1 'polypeptide(L)'
;MSDLLYEVRDRVALVTLNRPTAHNALSIEMVRLLAEASRHLREDDNVLAAVITGAGDAAFCAGGDLGELLPALTDGRLEIVLPEPTRRFFSDVYKPVIAAVNGLCIAGGFEILLGTDLRVATEASVFGVAEVRWGLVPGAGTHVRLPAQVPWPIAMQLLLTGDTIGARRAYEIGLINEIRSPAEVLPRAYELAERIARNGPLAVRTAKEIAVRALEHESRFALEWALQNRVLRSEDAKEGPRAFRERREPRFEGR
;
A
#
# COMPACT_ATOMS: atom_id res chain seq x y z
N MET A 1 6.53 -19.92 8.91
CA MET A 1 5.61 -19.71 7.76
C MET A 1 6.13 -18.53 6.99
N SER A 2 5.90 -18.47 5.66
CA SER A 2 6.31 -17.32 4.86
C SER A 2 5.49 -16.08 5.23
N ASP A 3 6.10 -14.89 5.27
CA ASP A 3 5.44 -13.62 5.55
C ASP A 3 4.48 -13.18 4.44
N LEU A 4 4.63 -13.76 3.25
CA LEU A 4 3.75 -13.54 2.09
C LEU A 4 3.50 -14.88 1.40
N LEU A 5 2.25 -15.09 0.97
CA LEU A 5 1.87 -16.22 0.15
C LEU A 5 1.57 -15.73 -1.28
N TYR A 6 1.99 -16.51 -2.28
CA TYR A 6 1.71 -16.24 -3.68
C TYR A 6 1.18 -17.52 -4.34
N GLU A 7 -0.06 -17.47 -4.79
CA GLU A 7 -0.74 -18.59 -5.42
C GLU A 7 -1.35 -18.15 -6.75
N VAL A 8 -1.37 -19.02 -7.75
CA VAL A 8 -2.05 -18.74 -9.03
C VAL A 8 -3.15 -19.75 -9.24
N ARG A 9 -4.36 -19.29 -9.47
CA ARG A 9 -5.52 -20.10 -9.78
C ARG A 9 -6.29 -19.45 -10.91
N ASP A 10 -6.64 -20.23 -11.93
CA ASP A 10 -7.45 -19.80 -13.09
C ASP A 10 -6.93 -18.46 -13.70
N ARG A 11 -5.60 -18.34 -13.83
CA ARG A 11 -4.88 -17.17 -14.36
C ARG A 11 -5.00 -15.89 -13.49
N VAL A 12 -5.48 -16.02 -12.27
CA VAL A 12 -5.51 -14.96 -11.27
C VAL A 12 -4.50 -15.29 -10.16
N ALA A 13 -3.58 -14.40 -9.89
CA ALA A 13 -2.67 -14.52 -8.74
C ALA A 13 -3.35 -14.02 -7.47
N LEU A 14 -3.20 -14.77 -6.38
CA LEU A 14 -3.52 -14.32 -5.03
C LEU A 14 -2.21 -14.00 -4.30
N VAL A 15 -2.10 -12.75 -3.84
CA VAL A 15 -1.02 -12.29 -2.97
C VAL A 15 -1.60 -12.08 -1.57
N THR A 16 -1.14 -12.85 -0.58
CA THR A 16 -1.63 -12.73 0.79
C THR A 16 -0.50 -12.24 1.70
N LEU A 17 -0.68 -11.07 2.31
CA LEU A 17 0.17 -10.56 3.39
C LEU A 17 -0.08 -11.44 4.61
N ASN A 18 0.93 -12.21 5.08
CA ASN A 18 0.70 -13.36 5.96
C ASN A 18 1.44 -13.25 7.30
N ARG A 19 1.19 -12.17 8.03
CA ARG A 19 1.62 -11.98 9.43
C ARG A 19 0.43 -11.56 10.30
N PRO A 20 -0.64 -12.38 10.41
CA PRO A 20 -1.89 -11.97 11.07
C PRO A 20 -1.71 -11.57 12.53
N THR A 21 -0.78 -12.19 13.27
CA THR A 21 -0.46 -11.86 14.67
C THR A 21 0.20 -10.50 14.83
N ALA A 22 0.78 -9.96 13.76
CA ALA A 22 1.35 -8.60 13.68
C ALA A 22 0.50 -7.67 12.80
N HIS A 23 -0.81 -7.93 12.66
CA HIS A 23 -1.71 -7.17 11.77
C HIS A 23 -1.17 -7.00 10.35
N ASN A 24 -0.47 -8.00 9.83
CA ASN A 24 0.17 -8.02 8.53
C ASN A 24 1.15 -6.84 8.31
N ALA A 25 1.81 -6.38 9.37
CA ALA A 25 2.83 -5.34 9.30
C ALA A 25 4.00 -5.79 8.41
N LEU A 26 4.55 -4.84 7.64
CA LEU A 26 5.61 -5.07 6.68
C LEU A 26 6.96 -5.31 7.39
N SER A 27 7.40 -6.56 7.41
CA SER A 27 8.79 -6.92 7.75
C SER A 27 9.71 -6.64 6.56
N ILE A 28 11.02 -6.64 6.76
CA ILE A 28 12.00 -6.57 5.67
C ILE A 28 11.77 -7.71 4.67
N GLU A 29 11.51 -8.91 5.20
CA GLU A 29 11.24 -10.09 4.36
C GLU A 29 9.93 -9.96 3.57
N MET A 30 8.86 -9.43 4.17
CA MET A 30 7.61 -9.19 3.43
C MET A 30 7.80 -8.18 2.29
N VAL A 31 8.58 -7.12 2.50
CA VAL A 31 8.90 -6.14 1.44
C VAL A 31 9.66 -6.83 0.29
N ARG A 32 10.65 -7.66 0.59
CA ARG A 32 11.38 -8.46 -0.40
C ARG A 32 10.46 -9.38 -1.18
N LEU A 33 9.58 -10.11 -0.50
CA LEU A 33 8.62 -11.03 -1.13
C LEU A 33 7.57 -10.28 -1.98
N LEU A 34 7.13 -9.07 -1.57
CA LEU A 34 6.25 -8.22 -2.37
C LEU A 34 6.93 -7.77 -3.68
N ALA A 35 8.23 -7.45 -3.63
CA ALA A 35 9.00 -7.13 -4.82
C ALA A 35 9.10 -8.34 -5.76
N GLU A 36 9.32 -9.54 -5.23
CA GLU A 36 9.31 -10.79 -6.01
C GLU A 36 7.94 -11.09 -6.61
N ALA A 37 6.87 -10.96 -5.82
CA ALA A 37 5.51 -11.13 -6.32
C ALA A 37 5.19 -10.13 -7.45
N SER A 38 5.60 -8.87 -7.30
CA SER A 38 5.45 -7.84 -8.34
C SER A 38 6.19 -8.21 -9.62
N ARG A 39 7.41 -8.78 -9.49
CA ARG A 39 8.17 -9.29 -10.64
C ARG A 39 7.45 -10.46 -11.32
N HIS A 40 6.96 -11.44 -10.56
CA HIS A 40 6.18 -12.57 -11.10
C HIS A 40 4.91 -12.09 -11.80
N LEU A 41 4.17 -11.15 -11.20
CA LEU A 41 3.00 -10.54 -11.84
C LEU A 41 3.33 -9.88 -13.18
N ARG A 42 4.49 -9.25 -13.29
CA ARG A 42 4.93 -8.62 -14.53
C ARG A 42 5.32 -9.64 -15.60
N GLU A 43 6.08 -10.67 -15.23
CA GLU A 43 6.81 -11.57 -16.14
C GLU A 43 6.03 -12.83 -16.51
N ASP A 44 5.15 -13.35 -15.66
CA ASP A 44 4.42 -14.61 -15.92
C ASP A 44 3.21 -14.38 -16.83
N ASP A 45 3.32 -14.73 -18.10
CA ASP A 45 2.23 -14.59 -19.09
C ASP A 45 0.98 -15.47 -18.79
N ASN A 46 1.07 -16.43 -17.89
CA ASN A 46 -0.08 -17.20 -17.45
C ASN A 46 -0.96 -16.42 -16.47
N VAL A 47 -0.45 -15.35 -15.85
CA VAL A 47 -1.21 -14.48 -14.94
C VAL A 47 -1.79 -13.31 -15.71
N LEU A 48 -3.10 -13.10 -15.61
CA LEU A 48 -3.83 -12.00 -16.26
C LEU A 48 -4.26 -10.89 -15.31
N ALA A 49 -4.49 -11.21 -14.05
CA ALA A 49 -4.83 -10.26 -13.00
C ALA A 49 -4.33 -10.77 -11.66
N ALA A 50 -4.31 -9.90 -10.65
CA ALA A 50 -3.96 -10.28 -9.29
C ALA A 50 -5.00 -9.77 -8.29
N VAL A 51 -5.18 -10.51 -7.20
CA VAL A 51 -5.88 -10.09 -5.99
C VAL A 51 -4.85 -10.01 -4.87
N ILE A 52 -4.88 -8.92 -4.08
CA ILE A 52 -4.06 -8.78 -2.88
C ILE A 52 -4.95 -8.63 -1.64
N THR A 53 -4.62 -9.34 -0.56
CA THR A 53 -5.37 -9.30 0.70
C THR A 53 -4.44 -9.51 1.90
N GLY A 54 -4.96 -9.30 3.11
CA GLY A 54 -4.30 -9.66 4.37
C GLY A 54 -4.80 -11.00 4.91
N ALA A 55 -3.94 -11.79 5.53
CA ALA A 55 -4.34 -12.98 6.27
C ALA A 55 -5.12 -12.61 7.54
N GLY A 56 -6.11 -13.43 7.89
CA GLY A 56 -7.00 -13.19 9.04
C GLY A 56 -8.10 -12.16 8.70
N ASP A 57 -8.72 -11.62 9.73
CA ASP A 57 -9.89 -10.74 9.64
C ASP A 57 -9.67 -9.33 10.24
N ALA A 58 -8.56 -9.11 10.94
CA ALA A 58 -8.30 -7.86 11.65
C ALA A 58 -7.68 -6.76 10.77
N ALA A 59 -6.81 -7.13 9.82
CA ALA A 59 -6.04 -6.16 9.06
C ALA A 59 -5.73 -6.64 7.64
N PHE A 60 -5.81 -5.72 6.71
CA PHE A 60 -5.13 -5.84 5.43
C PHE A 60 -3.62 -5.68 5.66
N CYS A 61 -3.19 -4.54 6.19
CA CYS A 61 -1.81 -4.27 6.60
C CYS A 61 -1.75 -3.02 7.50
N ALA A 62 -1.06 -3.14 8.64
CA ALA A 62 -0.91 -2.05 9.61
C ALA A 62 0.31 -1.14 9.37
N GLY A 63 0.99 -1.26 8.24
CA GLY A 63 2.18 -0.45 7.92
C GLY A 63 3.50 -1.14 8.18
N GLY A 64 4.58 -0.37 8.30
CA GLY A 64 5.92 -0.91 8.57
C GLY A 64 6.04 -1.50 9.97
N ASP A 65 6.74 -2.64 10.08
CA ASP A 65 7.04 -3.26 11.37
C ASP A 65 7.92 -2.34 12.22
N LEU A 66 7.43 -1.98 13.41
CA LEU A 66 8.07 -1.02 14.31
C LEU A 66 9.33 -1.56 14.99
N GLY A 67 9.50 -2.88 15.01
CA GLY A 67 10.65 -3.54 15.63
C GLY A 67 11.80 -3.78 14.64
N GLU A 68 11.49 -3.86 13.36
CA GLU A 68 12.43 -4.30 12.32
C GLU A 68 12.57 -3.30 11.18
N LEU A 69 11.49 -3.03 10.45
CA LEU A 69 11.55 -2.20 9.25
C LEU A 69 11.77 -0.73 9.58
N LEU A 70 11.04 -0.19 10.54
CA LEU A 70 11.12 1.23 10.86
C LEU A 70 12.49 1.64 11.40
N PRO A 71 13.13 0.90 12.33
CA PRO A 71 14.52 1.18 12.70
C PRO A 71 15.47 1.18 11.51
N ALA A 72 15.34 0.20 10.60
CA ALA A 72 16.18 0.14 9.42
C ALA A 72 16.05 1.39 8.52
N LEU A 73 14.83 1.91 8.36
CA LEU A 73 14.59 3.12 7.58
C LEU A 73 15.14 4.38 8.26
N THR A 74 14.99 4.51 9.58
CA THR A 74 15.53 5.65 10.34
C THR A 74 17.05 5.61 10.47
N ASP A 75 17.68 4.43 10.34
CA ASP A 75 19.13 4.27 10.21
C ASP A 75 19.65 4.56 8.79
N GLY A 76 18.77 5.01 7.89
CA GLY A 76 19.12 5.45 6.55
C GLY A 76 19.10 4.36 5.48
N ARG A 77 18.62 3.15 5.79
CA ARG A 77 18.51 2.03 4.83
C ARG A 77 17.21 2.06 4.03
N LEU A 78 16.92 3.23 3.42
CA LEU A 78 15.67 3.43 2.64
C LEU A 78 15.58 2.51 1.41
N GLU A 79 16.71 2.08 0.86
CA GLU A 79 16.79 1.15 -0.26
C GLU A 79 16.13 -0.21 -0.02
N ILE A 80 15.91 -0.59 1.25
CA ILE A 80 15.18 -1.83 1.59
C ILE A 80 13.75 -1.79 1.05
N VAL A 81 13.07 -0.65 1.18
CA VAL A 81 11.69 -0.47 0.72
C VAL A 81 11.64 0.15 -0.67
N LEU A 82 12.58 1.02 -0.97
CA LEU A 82 12.64 1.82 -2.19
C LEU A 82 14.00 1.66 -2.88
N PRO A 83 14.28 0.48 -3.46
CA PRO A 83 15.55 0.23 -4.15
C PRO A 83 15.73 1.14 -5.37
N GLU A 84 14.63 1.60 -5.96
CA GLU A 84 14.63 2.53 -7.09
C GLU A 84 13.80 3.78 -6.77
N PRO A 85 14.41 4.99 -6.85
CA PRO A 85 13.70 6.25 -6.53
C PRO A 85 12.48 6.54 -7.40
N THR A 86 12.42 5.97 -8.60
CA THR A 86 11.35 6.20 -9.59
C THR A 86 10.23 5.17 -9.53
N ARG A 87 10.35 4.12 -8.70
CA ARG A 87 9.37 3.04 -8.61
C ARG A 87 8.77 2.91 -7.22
N ARG A 88 7.52 2.47 -7.18
CA ARG A 88 6.73 2.20 -5.97
C ARG A 88 5.98 0.89 -6.15
N PHE A 89 5.33 0.40 -5.08
CA PHE A 89 4.50 -0.81 -5.16
C PHE A 89 3.63 -0.81 -6.42
N PHE A 90 3.76 -1.84 -7.24
CA PHE A 90 3.02 -2.09 -8.49
C PHE A 90 3.14 -1.00 -9.57
N SER A 91 4.06 -0.03 -9.48
CA SER A 91 4.16 1.07 -10.45
C SER A 91 4.51 0.61 -11.87
N ASP A 92 5.14 -0.54 -12.02
CA ASP A 92 5.54 -1.15 -13.29
C ASP A 92 4.77 -2.46 -13.60
N VAL A 93 3.70 -2.74 -12.85
CA VAL A 93 2.81 -3.88 -13.07
C VAL A 93 1.58 -3.41 -13.84
N TYR A 94 1.54 -3.67 -15.15
CA TYR A 94 0.41 -3.27 -15.99
C TYR A 94 -0.70 -4.31 -16.07
N LYS A 95 -0.55 -5.46 -15.43
CA LYS A 95 -1.66 -6.37 -15.17
C LYS A 95 -2.53 -5.80 -14.04
N PRO A 96 -3.86 -5.89 -14.12
CA PRO A 96 -4.74 -5.38 -13.06
C PRO A 96 -4.49 -6.00 -11.71
N VAL A 97 -4.46 -5.17 -10.66
CA VAL A 97 -4.31 -5.58 -9.27
C VAL A 97 -5.53 -5.11 -8.48
N ILE A 98 -6.26 -6.04 -7.88
CA ILE A 98 -7.46 -5.78 -7.10
C ILE A 98 -7.15 -5.97 -5.61
N ALA A 99 -7.43 -4.98 -4.77
CA ALA A 99 -7.32 -5.11 -3.33
C ALA A 99 -8.62 -5.65 -2.72
N ALA A 100 -8.49 -6.71 -1.92
CA ALA A 100 -9.53 -7.23 -1.04
C ALA A 100 -9.19 -6.84 0.40
N VAL A 101 -9.74 -5.71 0.88
CA VAL A 101 -9.38 -5.10 2.15
C VAL A 101 -10.26 -5.65 3.26
N ASN A 102 -9.70 -6.52 4.08
CA ASN A 102 -10.38 -7.28 5.13
C ASN A 102 -10.36 -6.61 6.51
N GLY A 103 -9.82 -5.38 6.65
CA GLY A 103 -9.73 -4.67 7.93
C GLY A 103 -8.83 -3.45 7.87
N LEU A 104 -7.98 -3.27 8.89
CA LEU A 104 -7.08 -2.13 9.01
C LEU A 104 -6.11 -2.03 7.80
N CYS A 105 -6.07 -0.88 7.17
CA CYS A 105 -5.24 -0.57 5.99
C CYS A 105 -4.60 0.80 6.16
N ILE A 106 -3.49 0.88 6.90
CA ILE A 106 -2.85 2.14 7.27
C ILE A 106 -1.36 2.15 6.92
N ALA A 107 -0.79 3.34 6.85
CA ALA A 107 0.64 3.55 6.59
C ALA A 107 1.10 2.77 5.35
N GLY A 108 2.13 1.94 5.43
CA GLY A 108 2.60 1.09 4.33
C GLY A 108 1.51 0.21 3.69
N GLY A 109 0.48 -0.20 4.45
CA GLY A 109 -0.68 -0.91 3.91
C GLY A 109 -1.52 -0.02 3.00
N PHE A 110 -1.72 1.24 3.38
CA PHE A 110 -2.40 2.23 2.55
C PHE A 110 -1.57 2.59 1.31
N GLU A 111 -0.26 2.62 1.43
CA GLU A 111 0.67 2.83 0.30
C GLU A 111 0.58 1.70 -0.74
N ILE A 112 0.50 0.44 -0.29
CA ILE A 112 0.22 -0.72 -1.16
C ILE A 112 -1.14 -0.54 -1.83
N LEU A 113 -2.19 -0.19 -1.07
CA LEU A 113 -3.54 0.03 -1.58
C LEU A 113 -3.57 1.05 -2.71
N LEU A 114 -2.87 2.18 -2.55
CA LEU A 114 -2.80 3.24 -3.57
C LEU A 114 -2.13 2.78 -4.87
N GLY A 115 -1.39 1.67 -4.84
CA GLY A 115 -0.81 1.02 -6.01
C GLY A 115 -1.74 0.06 -6.74
N THR A 116 -2.92 -0.23 -6.19
CA THR A 116 -3.91 -1.14 -6.78
C THR A 116 -4.93 -0.39 -7.64
N ASP A 117 -5.60 -1.11 -8.54
CA ASP A 117 -6.50 -0.53 -9.55
C ASP A 117 -7.97 -0.54 -9.10
N LEU A 118 -8.41 -1.62 -8.47
CA LEU A 118 -9.76 -1.77 -7.92
C LEU A 118 -9.67 -2.20 -6.45
N ARG A 119 -10.68 -1.79 -5.66
CA ARG A 119 -10.65 -1.98 -4.22
C ARG A 119 -12.02 -2.35 -3.67
N VAL A 120 -12.10 -3.53 -3.07
CA VAL A 120 -13.28 -4.01 -2.35
C VAL A 120 -12.91 -4.09 -0.87
N ALA A 121 -13.74 -3.53 0.01
CA ALA A 121 -13.42 -3.46 1.44
C ALA A 121 -14.58 -3.94 2.31
N THR A 122 -14.28 -4.32 3.56
CA THR A 122 -15.31 -4.53 4.58
C THR A 122 -15.81 -3.21 5.15
N GLU A 123 -17.00 -3.19 5.74
CA GLU A 123 -17.51 -2.02 6.47
C GLU A 123 -16.60 -1.62 7.63
N ALA A 124 -15.92 -2.59 8.27
CA ALA A 124 -15.00 -2.36 9.36
C ALA A 124 -13.61 -1.85 8.93
N SER A 125 -13.36 -1.74 7.62
CA SER A 125 -12.06 -1.28 7.13
C SER A 125 -11.79 0.17 7.48
N VAL A 126 -10.53 0.45 7.86
CA VAL A 126 -10.04 1.78 8.22
C VAL A 126 -8.83 2.12 7.38
N PHE A 127 -8.77 3.33 6.84
CA PHE A 127 -7.77 3.79 5.89
C PHE A 127 -7.08 5.05 6.38
N GLY A 128 -5.78 5.19 6.17
CA GLY A 128 -5.07 6.43 6.46
C GLY A 128 -3.56 6.31 6.49
N VAL A 129 -2.91 7.45 6.68
CA VAL A 129 -1.46 7.60 6.78
C VAL A 129 -1.15 8.41 8.04
N ALA A 130 -0.72 7.73 9.09
CA ALA A 130 -0.54 8.31 10.42
C ALA A 130 0.93 8.69 10.72
N GLU A 131 1.81 8.60 9.74
CA GLU A 131 3.26 8.77 9.89
C GLU A 131 3.63 10.14 10.46
N VAL A 132 2.92 11.21 10.07
CA VAL A 132 3.19 12.57 10.57
C VAL A 132 3.03 12.72 12.08
N ARG A 133 2.19 11.90 12.71
CA ARG A 133 2.02 11.86 14.18
C ARG A 133 3.28 11.37 14.89
N TRP A 134 4.16 10.71 14.15
CA TRP A 134 5.38 10.07 14.64
C TRP A 134 6.65 10.71 14.05
N GLY A 135 6.55 11.96 13.53
CA GLY A 135 7.68 12.67 12.94
C GLY A 135 8.19 12.09 11.63
N LEU A 136 7.37 11.28 10.97
CA LEU A 136 7.68 10.62 9.71
C LEU A 136 6.77 11.13 8.60
N VAL A 137 7.08 10.79 7.37
CA VAL A 137 6.20 10.99 6.22
C VAL A 137 6.00 9.67 5.47
N PRO A 138 4.79 9.42 4.92
CA PRO A 138 4.55 8.30 4.02
C PRO A 138 5.55 8.33 2.85
N GLY A 139 6.04 7.18 2.40
CA GLY A 139 7.14 7.20 1.42
C GLY A 139 6.97 6.38 0.17
N ALA A 140 6.08 5.40 0.19
CA ALA A 140 5.96 4.49 -0.95
C ALA A 140 4.92 4.98 -1.98
N GLY A 141 4.92 6.28 -2.30
CA GLY A 141 4.14 6.87 -3.36
C GLY A 141 2.85 7.58 -2.91
N THR A 142 2.61 7.71 -1.61
CA THR A 142 1.37 8.30 -1.09
C THR A 142 1.19 9.74 -1.52
N HIS A 143 2.23 10.58 -1.41
CA HIS A 143 2.14 12.01 -1.76
C HIS A 143 1.87 12.26 -3.25
N VAL A 144 2.22 11.30 -4.09
CA VAL A 144 2.00 11.35 -5.54
C VAL A 144 0.63 10.78 -5.92
N ARG A 145 0.29 9.61 -5.35
CA ARG A 145 -0.91 8.86 -5.74
C ARG A 145 -2.18 9.34 -5.07
N LEU A 146 -2.13 9.67 -3.77
CA LEU A 146 -3.33 10.02 -3.03
C LEU A 146 -4.00 11.29 -3.58
N PRO A 147 -3.28 12.42 -3.83
CA PRO A 147 -3.89 13.61 -4.41
C PRO A 147 -4.38 13.44 -5.85
N ALA A 148 -3.92 12.41 -6.55
CA ALA A 148 -4.40 12.06 -7.89
C ALA A 148 -5.66 11.17 -7.88
N GLN A 149 -5.98 10.54 -6.73
CA GLN A 149 -7.05 9.55 -6.61
C GLN A 149 -8.25 10.07 -5.80
N VAL A 150 -8.06 11.08 -4.94
CA VAL A 150 -9.13 11.69 -4.14
C VAL A 150 -9.05 13.22 -4.21
N PRO A 151 -10.13 13.96 -3.89
CA PRO A 151 -10.10 15.43 -3.88
C PRO A 151 -8.98 15.99 -2.98
N TRP A 152 -8.28 17.01 -3.47
CA TRP A 152 -7.13 17.64 -2.80
C TRP A 152 -7.34 17.95 -1.31
N PRO A 153 -8.46 18.57 -0.87
CA PRO A 153 -8.65 18.87 0.57
C PRO A 153 -8.68 17.61 1.43
N ILE A 154 -9.21 16.50 0.90
CA ILE A 154 -9.28 15.22 1.61
C ILE A 154 -7.89 14.57 1.66
N ALA A 155 -7.14 14.60 0.56
CA ALA A 155 -5.76 14.13 0.54
C ALA A 155 -4.91 14.90 1.57
N MET A 156 -5.03 16.23 1.62
CA MET A 156 -4.31 17.08 2.58
C MET A 156 -4.76 16.83 4.03
N GLN A 157 -6.05 16.62 4.28
CA GLN A 157 -6.52 16.25 5.60
C GLN A 157 -5.82 14.98 6.10
N LEU A 158 -5.84 13.90 5.32
CA LEU A 158 -5.19 12.64 5.70
C LEU A 158 -3.67 12.81 5.90
N LEU A 159 -3.00 13.49 4.97
CA LEU A 159 -1.54 13.67 4.98
C LEU A 159 -1.04 14.57 6.12
N LEU A 160 -1.78 15.61 6.49
CA LEU A 160 -1.31 16.64 7.43
C LEU A 160 -1.78 16.38 8.86
N THR A 161 -2.95 15.76 9.05
CA THR A 161 -3.46 15.44 10.39
C THR A 161 -3.07 14.05 10.86
N GLY A 162 -2.78 13.13 9.91
CA GLY A 162 -2.59 11.72 10.21
C GLY A 162 -3.89 11.01 10.61
N ASP A 163 -5.06 11.62 10.34
CA ASP A 163 -6.36 11.02 10.65
C ASP A 163 -6.66 9.83 9.74
N THR A 164 -7.54 8.97 10.22
CA THR A 164 -8.04 7.82 9.47
C THR A 164 -9.50 8.04 9.07
N ILE A 165 -9.92 7.35 8.01
CA ILE A 165 -11.32 7.32 7.55
C ILE A 165 -11.83 5.88 7.51
N GLY A 166 -13.12 5.69 7.80
CA GLY A 166 -13.79 4.40 7.67
C GLY A 166 -14.20 4.10 6.22
N ALA A 167 -14.65 2.85 5.98
CA ALA A 167 -14.98 2.34 4.66
C ALA A 167 -16.06 3.18 3.94
N ARG A 168 -17.11 3.64 4.64
CA ARG A 168 -18.16 4.46 4.05
C ARG A 168 -17.60 5.77 3.49
N ARG A 169 -16.76 6.46 4.27
CA ARG A 169 -16.13 7.69 3.79
C ARG A 169 -15.19 7.43 2.64
N ALA A 170 -14.42 6.34 2.69
CA ALA A 170 -13.53 5.91 1.61
C ALA A 170 -14.31 5.64 0.30
N TYR A 171 -15.49 5.04 0.40
CA TYR A 171 -16.38 4.83 -0.74
C TYR A 171 -16.95 6.13 -1.30
N GLU A 172 -17.44 7.03 -0.43
CA GLU A 172 -18.01 8.33 -0.83
C GLU A 172 -17.02 9.21 -1.59
N ILE A 173 -15.73 9.16 -1.24
CA ILE A 173 -14.68 9.95 -1.90
C ILE A 173 -14.05 9.24 -3.09
N GLY A 174 -14.50 8.03 -3.43
CA GLY A 174 -13.99 7.25 -4.56
C GLY A 174 -12.64 6.55 -4.30
N LEU A 175 -12.20 6.47 -3.05
CA LEU A 175 -10.97 5.75 -2.70
C LEU A 175 -11.12 4.22 -2.85
N ILE A 176 -12.33 3.69 -2.59
CA ILE A 176 -12.68 2.29 -2.81
C ILE A 176 -13.90 2.16 -3.72
N ASN A 177 -14.02 1.03 -4.42
CA ASN A 177 -15.09 0.79 -5.39
C ASN A 177 -16.34 0.20 -4.76
N GLU A 178 -16.20 -0.67 -3.75
CA GLU A 178 -17.30 -1.42 -3.17
C GLU A 178 -17.07 -1.70 -1.68
N ILE A 179 -18.17 -1.74 -0.92
CA ILE A 179 -18.21 -2.26 0.45
C ILE A 179 -18.97 -3.58 0.44
N ARG A 180 -18.43 -4.61 1.07
CA ARG A 180 -18.99 -5.96 1.17
C ARG A 180 -18.91 -6.48 2.60
N SER A 181 -19.67 -7.52 2.90
CA SER A 181 -19.50 -8.26 4.15
C SER A 181 -18.13 -8.95 4.19
N PRO A 182 -17.58 -9.25 5.37
CA PRO A 182 -16.27 -9.92 5.48
C PRO A 182 -16.15 -11.20 4.66
N ALA A 183 -17.21 -12.01 4.61
CA ALA A 183 -17.24 -13.25 3.83
C ALA A 183 -17.24 -13.03 2.31
N GLU A 184 -17.67 -11.84 1.83
CA GLU A 184 -17.82 -11.54 0.40
C GLU A 184 -16.65 -10.75 -0.20
N VAL A 185 -15.81 -10.09 0.61
CA VAL A 185 -14.75 -9.20 0.11
C VAL A 185 -13.80 -9.93 -0.82
N LEU A 186 -13.22 -11.05 -0.38
CA LEU A 186 -12.27 -11.80 -1.20
C LEU A 186 -12.94 -12.47 -2.41
N PRO A 187 -14.09 -13.16 -2.28
CA PRO A 187 -14.83 -13.67 -3.43
C PRO A 187 -15.16 -12.58 -4.46
N ARG A 188 -15.58 -11.40 -4.02
CA ARG A 188 -15.92 -10.29 -4.92
C ARG A 188 -14.70 -9.76 -5.66
N ALA A 189 -13.55 -9.67 -5.02
CA ALA A 189 -12.30 -9.29 -5.68
C ALA A 189 -11.91 -10.31 -6.75
N TYR A 190 -12.09 -11.60 -6.48
CA TYR A 190 -11.89 -12.66 -7.49
C TYR A 190 -12.84 -12.54 -8.68
N GLU A 191 -14.15 -12.33 -8.45
CA GLU A 191 -15.13 -12.11 -9.53
C GLU A 191 -14.71 -10.95 -10.46
N LEU A 192 -14.19 -9.86 -9.89
CA LEU A 192 -13.67 -8.73 -10.67
C LEU A 192 -12.44 -9.13 -11.48
N ALA A 193 -11.49 -9.85 -10.87
CA ALA A 193 -10.29 -10.34 -11.53
C ALA A 193 -10.63 -11.29 -12.69
N GLU A 194 -11.53 -12.24 -12.48
CA GLU A 194 -12.00 -13.19 -13.50
C GLU A 194 -12.74 -12.46 -14.64
N ARG A 195 -13.57 -11.47 -14.29
CA ARG A 195 -14.26 -10.64 -15.30
C ARG A 195 -13.24 -9.91 -16.19
N ILE A 196 -12.18 -9.38 -15.60
CA ILE A 196 -11.09 -8.73 -16.34
C ILE A 196 -10.33 -9.74 -17.18
N ALA A 197 -10.03 -10.93 -16.63
CA ALA A 197 -9.29 -11.99 -17.31
C ALA A 197 -10.01 -12.55 -18.55
N ARG A 198 -11.34 -12.38 -18.67
CA ARG A 198 -12.11 -12.71 -19.88
C ARG A 198 -11.96 -11.69 -21.01
N ASN A 199 -11.46 -10.50 -20.74
CA ASN A 199 -11.19 -9.48 -21.77
C ASN A 199 -9.86 -9.75 -22.49
N GLY A 200 -9.63 -9.05 -23.61
CA GLY A 200 -8.37 -9.18 -24.36
C GLY A 200 -7.15 -8.77 -23.53
N PRO A 201 -6.23 -9.68 -23.20
CA PRO A 201 -5.16 -9.41 -22.22
C PRO A 201 -4.24 -8.26 -22.63
N LEU A 202 -3.91 -8.18 -23.92
CA LEU A 202 -3.07 -7.09 -24.46
C LEU A 202 -3.80 -5.73 -24.31
N ALA A 203 -5.09 -5.68 -24.63
CA ALA A 203 -5.88 -4.44 -24.53
C ALA A 203 -5.98 -3.97 -23.08
N VAL A 204 -6.25 -4.88 -22.12
CA VAL A 204 -6.31 -4.56 -20.69
C VAL A 204 -4.99 -4.00 -20.18
N ARG A 205 -3.88 -4.67 -20.46
CA ARG A 205 -2.54 -4.21 -20.05
C ARG A 205 -2.19 -2.86 -20.67
N THR A 206 -2.43 -2.70 -21.98
CA THR A 206 -2.14 -1.45 -22.69
C THR A 206 -2.99 -0.29 -22.17
N ALA A 207 -4.28 -0.52 -21.90
CA ALA A 207 -5.15 0.51 -21.33
C ALA A 207 -4.64 1.00 -19.97
N LYS A 208 -4.24 0.08 -19.07
CA LYS A 208 -3.63 0.44 -17.78
C LYS A 208 -2.30 1.15 -17.98
N GLU A 209 -1.42 0.65 -18.86
CA GLU A 209 -0.12 1.26 -19.14
C GLU A 209 -0.26 2.70 -19.60
N ILE A 210 -1.14 2.96 -20.58
CA ILE A 210 -1.40 4.33 -21.07
C ILE A 210 -1.88 5.22 -19.92
N ALA A 211 -2.85 4.76 -19.12
CA ALA A 211 -3.38 5.53 -17.99
C ALA A 211 -2.30 5.85 -16.94
N VAL A 212 -1.47 4.87 -16.57
CA VAL A 212 -0.39 5.04 -15.58
C VAL A 212 0.69 5.99 -16.10
N ARG A 213 1.14 5.81 -17.36
CA ARG A 213 2.18 6.67 -17.95
C ARG A 213 1.72 8.11 -18.14
N ALA A 214 0.44 8.33 -18.48
CA ALA A 214 -0.14 9.66 -18.61
C ALA A 214 -0.14 10.48 -17.30
N LEU A 215 0.01 9.82 -16.14
CA LEU A 215 0.13 10.49 -14.85
C LEU A 215 1.55 11.00 -14.53
N GLU A 216 2.57 10.60 -15.29
CA GLU A 216 3.98 11.00 -15.13
C GLU A 216 4.52 10.88 -13.70
N HIS A 217 4.16 9.77 -13.02
CA HIS A 217 4.48 9.61 -11.59
C HIS A 217 5.97 9.40 -11.30
N GLU A 218 6.77 8.89 -12.25
CA GLU A 218 8.16 8.47 -12.01
C GLU A 218 9.05 9.64 -11.53
N SER A 219 8.97 10.81 -12.17
CA SER A 219 9.71 12.00 -11.75
C SER A 219 9.23 12.53 -10.39
N ARG A 220 7.93 12.43 -10.13
CA ARG A 220 7.33 12.84 -8.85
C ARG A 220 7.74 11.91 -7.71
N PHE A 221 7.86 10.60 -7.96
CA PHE A 221 8.38 9.64 -6.99
C PHE A 221 9.85 9.92 -6.62
N ALA A 222 10.68 10.33 -7.58
CA ALA A 222 12.05 10.73 -7.29
C ALA A 222 12.14 11.94 -6.35
N LEU A 223 11.27 12.95 -6.54
CA LEU A 223 11.15 14.10 -5.64
C LEU A 223 10.67 13.67 -4.24
N GLU A 224 9.62 12.85 -4.16
CA GLU A 224 9.10 12.30 -2.91
C GLU A 224 10.22 11.59 -2.12
N TRP A 225 10.98 10.72 -2.78
CA TRP A 225 12.11 9.99 -2.19
C TRP A 225 13.16 10.93 -1.58
N ALA A 226 13.55 11.97 -2.31
CA ALA A 226 14.55 12.93 -1.85
C ALA A 226 14.08 13.70 -0.60
N LEU A 227 12.82 14.13 -0.59
CA LEU A 227 12.23 14.86 0.54
C LEU A 227 11.99 13.96 1.76
N GLN A 228 11.51 12.72 1.54
CA GLN A 228 11.35 11.72 2.60
C GLN A 228 12.70 11.41 3.28
N ASN A 229 13.74 11.20 2.50
CA ASN A 229 15.09 10.92 3.03
C ASN A 229 15.59 12.05 3.95
N ARG A 230 15.23 13.31 3.66
CA ARG A 230 15.51 14.44 4.55
C ARG A 230 14.85 14.29 5.92
N VAL A 231 13.55 13.87 5.93
CA VAL A 231 12.80 13.68 7.18
C VAL A 231 13.36 12.48 7.95
N LEU A 232 13.62 11.35 7.30
CA LEU A 232 14.16 10.14 7.94
C LEU A 232 15.51 10.37 8.65
N ARG A 233 16.29 11.37 8.22
CA ARG A 233 17.55 11.75 8.85
C ARG A 233 17.40 12.73 10.01
N SER A 234 16.20 13.20 10.31
CA SER A 234 15.94 14.15 11.40
C SER A 234 15.95 13.49 12.78
N GLU A 235 16.14 14.27 13.82
CA GLU A 235 15.98 13.82 15.20
C GLU A 235 14.51 13.49 15.51
N ASP A 236 13.57 14.19 14.90
CA ASP A 236 12.14 13.94 15.03
C ASP A 236 11.73 12.57 14.53
N ALA A 237 12.36 12.08 13.44
CA ALA A 237 12.14 10.73 12.93
C ALA A 237 12.62 9.62 13.88
N LYS A 238 13.57 9.90 14.75
CA LYS A 238 14.02 8.99 15.81
C LYS A 238 13.13 9.10 17.05
N GLU A 239 12.72 10.32 17.40
CA GLU A 239 11.88 10.61 18.56
C GLU A 239 10.48 9.97 18.44
N GLY A 240 9.84 10.08 17.30
CA GLY A 240 8.49 9.53 17.10
C GLY A 240 8.37 8.05 17.43
N PRO A 241 9.12 7.16 16.77
CA PRO A 241 9.12 5.72 17.08
C PRO A 241 9.56 5.39 18.51
N ARG A 242 10.47 6.19 19.09
CA ARG A 242 10.88 6.03 20.50
C ARG A 242 9.71 6.33 21.43
N ALA A 243 9.05 7.48 21.28
CA ALA A 243 7.90 7.88 22.06
C ALA A 243 6.75 6.87 21.97
N PHE A 244 6.50 6.34 20.78
CA PHE A 244 5.50 5.28 20.56
C PHE A 244 5.81 4.02 21.41
N ARG A 245 7.05 3.52 21.38
CA ARG A 245 7.45 2.35 22.18
C ARG A 245 7.36 2.62 23.68
N GLU A 246 7.71 3.85 24.11
CA GLU A 246 7.65 4.30 25.49
C GLU A 246 6.23 4.67 25.95
N ARG A 247 5.23 4.63 25.06
CA ARG A 247 3.82 4.98 25.30
C ARG A 247 3.66 6.40 25.88
N ARG A 248 4.37 7.35 25.32
CA ARG A 248 4.32 8.78 25.68
C ARG A 248 4.12 9.65 24.44
N GLU A 249 3.73 10.89 24.65
CA GLU A 249 3.70 11.89 23.60
C GLU A 249 5.12 12.21 23.09
N PRO A 250 5.32 12.32 21.75
CA PRO A 250 6.59 12.72 21.18
C PRO A 250 6.88 14.20 21.42
N ARG A 251 8.18 14.55 21.48
CA ARG A 251 8.65 15.93 21.63
C ARG A 251 9.47 16.30 20.40
N PHE A 252 8.80 16.87 19.40
CA PHE A 252 9.41 17.25 18.15
C PHE A 252 10.11 18.61 18.25
N GLU A 253 11.27 18.74 17.58
CA GLU A 253 12.09 19.96 17.56
C GLU A 253 12.23 20.55 16.14
N GLY A 254 11.73 19.89 15.11
CA GLY A 254 11.78 20.32 13.72
C GLY A 254 13.17 20.16 13.06
N ARG A 255 13.99 19.27 13.58
CA ARG A 255 15.38 19.06 13.12
C ARG A 255 15.77 17.57 13.10
#